data_82a4fac83db87da09767831cdc0c911f
#
_entry.id   82a4fac83db87da09767831cdc0c911f
#
_cell.length_a   1.000
_cell.length_b   1.000
_cell.length_c   1.000
_cell.angle_alpha   90.00
_cell.angle_beta   90.00
_cell.angle_gamma   90.00
#
_symmetry.space_group_name_H-M   'P 1'
#
loop_
_entity.id
_entity.type
_entity.pdbx_description
1 polymer ?
#
loop_
_entity_poly.entity_id
_entity_poly.type
_entity_poly.pdbx_seq_one_letter_code
_entity_poly.pdbx_strand_id
1 'polypeptide(L)'
;MKKLFFLVPVVCVLCEVGCAGFSRQPVFTDIIGEEAEPLKIAKTVRMENNTVQMYFAGTAEFISAEIFIPETGEAQTCSIESIDIPNDFNDSEGQSVKTETCTAFAVIPAAPISIGVPFVLRGSVSDTKHSVLDFALPFEGSNTRPAKLRITEIRPLYSSKPKSEFIEFIVMESGNLAGITITNVGDKQNPHYRFPAAEVSAGETVVYHWRSVEEGIRDELTVKTISGGTQACSAARDFWGPHTSLPKRNANVILIKTGSDGDIQDAVLYCTEKEFVKRSAAPAWNDEELVREAELAVASGVWRGEAVLKDAVIAPITASKSLVRSTKTGVNKADSWTLRNWKDVTMGKPY
;
A
#
# COMPACT_ATOMS: atom_id res chain seq x y z
N MET A 1 11.64 36.97 55.69
CA MET A 1 10.44 36.59 54.87
C MET A 1 10.91 35.94 53.60
N LYS A 2 10.91 34.61 53.54
CA LYS A 2 11.32 33.82 52.37
C LYS A 2 10.01 33.48 51.56
N LYS A 3 9.93 33.98 50.33
CA LYS A 3 8.84 33.62 49.42
C LYS A 3 9.19 32.30 48.74
N LEU A 4 8.40 31.27 48.97
CA LEU A 4 8.46 29.96 48.33
C LEU A 4 7.69 30.04 47.02
N PHE A 5 8.40 29.90 45.87
CA PHE A 5 7.79 29.73 44.55
C PHE A 5 7.53 28.24 44.33
N PHE A 6 6.25 27.88 44.23
CA PHE A 6 5.85 26.56 43.76
C PHE A 6 5.91 26.57 42.22
N LEU A 7 6.82 25.78 41.66
CA LEU A 7 6.86 25.47 40.25
C LEU A 7 5.94 24.29 40.00
N VAL A 8 4.84 24.49 39.28
CA VAL A 8 3.96 23.40 38.81
C VAL A 8 4.53 22.92 37.49
N PRO A 9 4.95 21.66 37.35
CA PRO A 9 5.36 21.14 36.05
C PRO A 9 4.12 20.91 35.19
N VAL A 10 4.01 21.66 34.08
CA VAL A 10 3.08 21.37 33.00
C VAL A 10 3.61 20.14 32.28
N VAL A 11 3.00 19.01 32.50
CA VAL A 11 3.24 17.78 31.70
C VAL A 11 2.52 17.95 30.38
N CYS A 12 3.24 18.34 29.34
CA CYS A 12 2.77 18.22 27.95
C CYS A 12 2.76 16.74 27.58
N VAL A 13 1.60 16.11 27.61
CA VAL A 13 1.38 14.81 26.97
C VAL A 13 1.31 15.06 25.46
N LEU A 14 2.40 14.86 24.77
CA LEU A 14 2.41 14.72 23.31
C LEU A 14 1.70 13.41 22.99
N CYS A 15 0.47 13.50 22.50
CA CYS A 15 -0.20 12.38 21.84
C CYS A 15 0.50 12.16 20.50
N GLU A 16 1.37 11.17 20.45
CA GLU A 16 1.80 10.58 19.19
C GLU A 16 0.58 9.88 18.57
N VAL A 17 0.01 10.50 17.53
CA VAL A 17 -1.02 9.89 16.71
C VAL A 17 -0.33 8.92 15.75
N GLY A 18 -0.04 7.72 16.24
CA GLY A 18 0.26 6.59 15.38
C GLY A 18 -1.04 6.13 14.73
N CYS A 19 -1.07 6.13 13.41
CA CYS A 19 -2.13 5.48 12.61
C CYS A 19 -2.05 3.96 12.75
N ALA A 20 -2.45 3.44 13.89
CA ALA A 20 -2.87 2.06 14.07
C ALA A 20 -4.37 2.11 14.33
N GLY A 21 -5.15 1.40 13.53
CA GLY A 21 -6.60 1.38 13.63
C GLY A 21 -7.06 1.01 15.04
N PHE A 22 -7.40 2.01 15.81
CA PHE A 22 -8.00 1.81 17.13
C PHE A 22 -9.51 1.70 16.97
N SER A 23 -10.03 0.51 16.77
CA SER A 23 -11.38 0.23 17.21
C SER A 23 -11.36 -0.07 18.72
N ARG A 24 -11.22 0.95 19.55
CA ARG A 24 -11.62 0.83 20.94
C ARG A 24 -13.12 1.01 20.99
N GLN A 25 -13.83 -0.10 21.00
CA GLN A 25 -15.26 -0.10 21.31
C GLN A 25 -15.45 0.36 22.75
N PRO A 26 -16.37 1.31 23.03
CA PRO A 26 -16.76 1.61 24.40
C PRO A 26 -17.42 0.36 24.99
N VAL A 27 -16.92 -0.11 26.11
CA VAL A 27 -17.57 -1.18 26.88
C VAL A 27 -18.69 -0.52 27.68
N PHE A 28 -19.95 -0.70 27.26
CA PHE A 28 -21.11 -0.33 28.08
C PHE A 28 -21.48 -1.52 28.96
N THR A 29 -21.36 -1.36 30.24
CA THR A 29 -21.91 -2.31 31.22
C THR A 29 -23.36 -1.89 31.51
N ASP A 30 -24.32 -2.68 31.06
CA ASP A 30 -25.73 -2.45 31.38
C ASP A 30 -25.94 -2.71 32.90
N ILE A 31 -26.66 -1.79 33.57
CA ILE A 31 -26.94 -1.85 35.02
C ILE A 31 -28.00 -2.91 35.34
N ILE A 32 -28.59 -3.55 34.34
CA ILE A 32 -29.66 -4.56 34.48
C ILE A 32 -29.26 -5.90 33.84
N GLY A 33 -28.20 -6.51 34.30
CA GLY A 33 -27.99 -7.95 34.36
C GLY A 33 -28.17 -8.88 33.15
N GLU A 34 -28.35 -8.39 31.93
CA GLU A 34 -28.22 -9.17 30.69
C GLU A 34 -27.05 -8.61 29.87
N GLU A 35 -26.03 -9.42 29.65
CA GLU A 35 -24.94 -9.11 28.73
C GLU A 35 -25.51 -9.00 27.30
N ALA A 36 -25.99 -7.82 26.94
CA ALA A 36 -26.28 -7.51 25.56
C ALA A 36 -24.94 -7.30 24.84
N GLU A 37 -24.60 -8.16 23.88
CA GLU A 37 -23.46 -7.89 23.02
C GLU A 37 -23.68 -6.53 22.33
N PRO A 38 -22.75 -5.58 22.45
CA PRO A 38 -22.91 -4.26 21.87
C PRO A 38 -22.92 -4.38 20.34
N LEU A 39 -23.76 -3.56 19.70
CA LEU A 39 -23.78 -3.44 18.25
C LEU A 39 -22.36 -3.10 17.76
N LYS A 40 -21.83 -3.91 16.84
CA LYS A 40 -20.49 -3.68 16.26
C LYS A 40 -20.46 -3.88 14.76
N ILE A 41 -19.57 -3.16 14.10
CA ILE A 41 -19.24 -3.41 12.70
C ILE A 41 -18.35 -4.66 12.65
N ALA A 42 -18.86 -5.73 12.06
CA ALA A 42 -18.14 -7.00 11.90
C ALA A 42 -17.16 -6.93 10.73
N LYS A 43 -17.55 -6.26 9.63
CA LYS A 43 -16.72 -6.12 8.44
C LYS A 43 -17.15 -4.93 7.60
N THR A 44 -16.20 -4.36 6.88
CA THR A 44 -16.48 -3.40 5.79
C THR A 44 -15.74 -3.84 4.53
N VAL A 45 -16.39 -3.70 3.37
CA VAL A 45 -15.80 -3.98 2.06
C VAL A 45 -16.08 -2.80 1.14
N ARG A 46 -15.04 -2.19 0.61
CA ARG A 46 -15.18 -1.13 -0.39
C ARG A 46 -15.21 -1.75 -1.79
N MET A 47 -16.24 -1.43 -2.55
CA MET A 47 -16.41 -1.86 -3.94
C MET A 47 -15.73 -0.88 -4.92
N GLU A 48 -15.55 -1.29 -6.16
CA GLU A 48 -14.90 -0.48 -7.20
C GLU A 48 -15.61 0.86 -7.49
N ASN A 49 -16.93 0.90 -7.34
CA ASN A 49 -17.74 2.13 -7.49
C ASN A 49 -17.76 3.03 -6.24
N ASN A 50 -16.88 2.77 -5.26
CA ASN A 50 -16.84 3.40 -3.94
C ASN A 50 -18.05 3.13 -3.03
N THR A 51 -18.95 2.23 -3.39
CA THR A 51 -19.94 1.69 -2.46
C THR A 51 -19.23 1.00 -1.31
N VAL A 52 -19.65 1.25 -0.08
CA VAL A 52 -19.12 0.58 1.11
C VAL A 52 -20.16 -0.41 1.60
N GLN A 53 -19.84 -1.69 1.53
CA GLN A 53 -20.67 -2.73 2.17
C GLN A 53 -20.27 -2.81 3.64
N MET A 54 -21.26 -2.72 4.52
CA MET A 54 -21.08 -2.77 5.97
C MET A 54 -21.87 -3.94 6.52
N TYR A 55 -21.20 -4.77 7.30
CA TYR A 55 -21.78 -5.94 7.96
C TYR A 55 -21.74 -5.70 9.47
N PHE A 56 -22.88 -5.86 10.12
CA PHE A 56 -23.04 -5.66 11.56
C PHE A 56 -23.32 -7.00 12.25
N ALA A 57 -22.66 -7.24 13.37
CA ALA A 57 -23.04 -8.30 14.27
C ALA A 57 -24.24 -7.81 15.11
N GLY A 58 -25.41 -8.37 14.87
CA GLY A 58 -26.68 -7.94 15.44
C GLY A 58 -27.59 -7.27 14.39
N THR A 59 -28.82 -6.97 14.81
CA THR A 59 -29.78 -6.24 13.99
C THR A 59 -29.46 -4.76 14.06
N ALA A 60 -29.14 -4.15 12.93
CA ALA A 60 -28.80 -2.75 12.81
C ALA A 60 -29.78 -2.00 11.90
N GLU A 61 -30.05 -0.74 12.22
CA GLU A 61 -30.81 0.19 11.40
C GLU A 61 -30.05 1.52 11.32
N PHE A 62 -29.90 2.08 10.11
CA PHE A 62 -29.22 3.35 9.91
C PHE A 62 -30.07 4.52 10.40
N ILE A 63 -29.48 5.37 11.23
CA ILE A 63 -30.01 6.67 11.62
C ILE A 63 -29.53 7.73 10.63
N SER A 64 -28.24 7.68 10.26
CA SER A 64 -27.62 8.62 9.32
C SER A 64 -26.38 8.00 8.67
N ALA A 65 -26.07 8.43 7.44
CA ALA A 65 -24.80 8.20 6.77
C ALA A 65 -24.47 9.35 5.84
N GLU A 66 -23.19 9.76 5.83
CA GLU A 66 -22.66 10.73 4.87
C GLU A 66 -21.22 10.41 4.53
N ILE A 67 -20.78 10.84 3.37
CA ILE A 67 -19.37 10.82 2.97
C ILE A 67 -18.81 12.22 3.13
N PHE A 68 -17.76 12.32 3.91
CA PHE A 68 -17.01 13.55 4.14
C PHE A 68 -15.67 13.50 3.40
N ILE A 69 -15.34 14.52 2.62
CA ILE A 69 -14.07 14.66 1.90
C ILE A 69 -13.22 15.68 2.66
N PRO A 70 -12.20 15.23 3.43
CA PRO A 70 -11.42 16.13 4.30
C PRO A 70 -10.69 17.25 3.56
N GLU A 71 -10.25 16.99 2.33
CA GLU A 71 -9.46 17.95 1.53
C GLU A 71 -10.28 19.18 1.15
N THR A 72 -11.55 19.02 0.79
CA THR A 72 -12.46 20.12 0.39
C THR A 72 -13.36 20.58 1.52
N GLY A 73 -13.50 19.78 2.59
CA GLY A 73 -14.49 20.01 3.65
C GLY A 73 -15.93 19.72 3.23
N GLU A 74 -16.13 19.13 2.06
CA GLU A 74 -17.45 18.82 1.53
C GLU A 74 -18.01 17.54 2.12
N ALA A 75 -19.32 17.53 2.36
CA ALA A 75 -20.09 16.35 2.73
C ALA A 75 -21.13 16.06 1.65
N GLN A 76 -21.28 14.77 1.30
CA GLN A 76 -22.33 14.32 0.39
C GLN A 76 -23.19 13.25 1.05
N THR A 77 -24.46 13.23 0.67
CA THR A 77 -25.39 12.21 1.14
C THR A 77 -25.09 10.84 0.51
N CYS A 78 -25.61 9.79 1.15
CA CYS A 78 -25.55 8.42 0.66
C CYS A 78 -26.97 7.85 0.52
N SER A 79 -27.18 6.93 -0.41
CA SER A 79 -28.26 5.97 -0.32
C SER A 79 -27.80 4.72 0.44
N ILE A 80 -28.74 4.11 1.15
CA ILE A 80 -28.49 2.93 1.97
C ILE A 80 -29.46 1.84 1.48
N GLU A 81 -28.89 0.71 1.10
CA GLU A 81 -29.63 -0.45 0.60
C GLU A 81 -29.29 -1.68 1.44
N SER A 82 -30.29 -2.46 1.84
CA SER A 82 -30.03 -3.75 2.48
C SER A 82 -29.47 -4.73 1.45
N ILE A 83 -28.48 -5.52 1.85
CA ILE A 83 -27.87 -6.55 1.00
C ILE A 83 -27.88 -7.91 1.70
N ASP A 84 -27.82 -8.96 0.90
CA ASP A 84 -27.71 -10.32 1.42
C ASP A 84 -26.32 -10.58 2.03
N ILE A 85 -26.29 -11.40 3.07
CA ILE A 85 -25.06 -11.84 3.71
C ILE A 85 -24.60 -13.13 3.06
N PRO A 86 -23.35 -13.24 2.58
CA PRO A 86 -22.82 -14.49 2.04
C PRO A 86 -22.88 -15.64 3.05
N ASN A 87 -23.18 -16.86 2.59
CA ASN A 87 -23.30 -18.04 3.46
C ASN A 87 -21.99 -18.42 4.18
N ASP A 88 -20.85 -18.01 3.63
CA ASP A 88 -19.49 -18.24 4.15
C ASP A 88 -18.89 -16.97 4.76
N PHE A 89 -19.74 -16.10 5.31
CA PHE A 89 -19.32 -14.82 5.86
C PHE A 89 -18.42 -15.01 7.08
N ASN A 90 -17.23 -14.39 6.99
CA ASN A 90 -16.28 -14.24 8.08
C ASN A 90 -16.12 -12.76 8.40
N ASP A 91 -15.94 -12.44 9.68
CA ASP A 91 -15.64 -11.08 10.13
C ASP A 91 -14.24 -10.61 9.67
N SER A 92 -13.84 -9.42 10.09
CA SER A 92 -12.52 -8.84 9.77
C SER A 92 -11.35 -9.63 10.38
N GLU A 93 -11.60 -10.50 11.36
CA GLU A 93 -10.61 -11.34 12.02
C GLU A 93 -10.60 -12.78 11.44
N GLY A 94 -11.44 -13.05 10.44
CA GLY A 94 -11.57 -14.36 9.80
C GLY A 94 -12.40 -15.36 10.61
N GLN A 95 -13.13 -14.90 11.64
CA GLN A 95 -14.01 -15.75 12.43
C GLN A 95 -15.37 -15.91 11.75
N SER A 96 -15.89 -17.13 11.71
CA SER A 96 -17.24 -17.39 11.19
C SER A 96 -18.28 -16.74 12.07
N VAL A 97 -19.09 -15.86 11.49
CA VAL A 97 -20.17 -15.15 12.18
C VAL A 97 -21.49 -15.85 11.87
N LYS A 98 -22.35 -16.03 12.88
CA LYS A 98 -23.70 -16.57 12.68
C LYS A 98 -24.54 -15.59 11.85
N THR A 99 -24.79 -15.91 10.59
CA THR A 99 -25.50 -15.05 9.63
C THR A 99 -26.93 -14.73 10.03
N GLU A 100 -27.57 -15.57 10.82
CA GLU A 100 -28.96 -15.42 11.29
C GLU A 100 -29.18 -14.17 12.19
N THR A 101 -28.12 -13.63 12.77
CA THR A 101 -28.17 -12.47 13.66
C THR A 101 -27.44 -11.24 13.10
N CYS A 102 -27.03 -11.28 11.85
CA CYS A 102 -26.32 -10.18 11.21
C CYS A 102 -27.26 -9.34 10.33
N THR A 103 -26.87 -8.09 10.12
CA THR A 103 -27.46 -7.23 9.08
C THR A 103 -26.36 -6.68 8.19
N ALA A 104 -26.67 -6.48 6.91
CA ALA A 104 -25.71 -5.97 5.95
C ALA A 104 -26.35 -4.88 5.08
N PHE A 105 -25.55 -3.85 4.79
CA PHE A 105 -25.97 -2.71 3.98
C PHE A 105 -24.90 -2.31 2.98
N ALA A 106 -25.36 -1.84 1.82
CA ALA A 106 -24.54 -1.09 0.87
C ALA A 106 -24.79 0.41 1.08
N VAL A 107 -23.75 1.15 1.39
CA VAL A 107 -23.79 2.61 1.48
C VAL A 107 -23.19 3.16 0.19
N ILE A 108 -24.03 3.80 -0.61
CA ILE A 108 -23.73 4.22 -1.98
C ILE A 108 -23.58 5.74 -2.02
N PRO A 109 -22.42 6.28 -2.46
CA PRO A 109 -22.21 7.72 -2.61
C PRO A 109 -23.19 8.33 -3.59
N ALA A 110 -23.75 9.50 -3.28
CA ALA A 110 -24.64 10.23 -4.18
C ALA A 110 -23.92 10.79 -5.42
N ALA A 111 -22.63 11.07 -5.32
CA ALA A 111 -21.78 11.50 -6.43
C ALA A 111 -20.49 10.66 -6.50
N PRO A 112 -19.91 10.51 -7.70
CA PRO A 112 -18.65 9.79 -7.86
C PRO A 112 -17.53 10.41 -7.01
N ILE A 113 -16.73 9.55 -6.37
CA ILE A 113 -15.52 9.95 -5.65
C ILE A 113 -14.35 9.76 -6.60
N SER A 114 -13.52 10.79 -6.76
CA SER A 114 -12.35 10.74 -7.63
C SER A 114 -11.32 9.70 -7.16
N ILE A 115 -10.60 9.11 -8.10
CA ILE A 115 -9.57 8.10 -7.84
C ILE A 115 -8.54 8.62 -6.83
N GLY A 116 -8.30 7.85 -5.77
CA GLY A 116 -7.30 8.14 -4.75
C GLY A 116 -7.63 9.29 -3.80
N VAL A 117 -8.80 9.92 -3.93
CA VAL A 117 -9.21 10.99 -3.02
C VAL A 117 -9.61 10.36 -1.67
N PRO A 118 -8.98 10.77 -0.56
CA PRO A 118 -9.38 10.33 0.77
C PRO A 118 -10.80 10.78 1.11
N PHE A 119 -11.60 9.89 1.66
CA PHE A 119 -12.92 10.21 2.18
C PHE A 119 -13.21 9.45 3.47
N VAL A 120 -14.13 9.98 4.27
CA VAL A 120 -14.58 9.36 5.52
C VAL A 120 -16.07 9.07 5.39
N LEU A 121 -16.44 7.79 5.47
CA LEU A 121 -17.83 7.40 5.68
C LEU A 121 -18.13 7.53 7.16
N ARG A 122 -19.02 8.43 7.53
CA ARG A 122 -19.46 8.64 8.91
C ARG A 122 -20.96 8.55 9.04
N GLY A 123 -21.42 8.11 10.19
CA GLY A 123 -22.84 7.94 10.43
C GLY A 123 -23.13 7.28 11.76
N SER A 124 -24.39 6.97 11.94
CA SER A 124 -24.92 6.34 13.16
C SER A 124 -25.88 5.23 12.78
N VAL A 125 -25.81 4.13 13.53
CA VAL A 125 -26.75 3.02 13.45
C VAL A 125 -27.30 2.71 14.84
N SER A 126 -28.51 2.19 14.91
CA SER A 126 -29.11 1.70 16.17
C SER A 126 -29.47 0.22 16.07
N ASP A 127 -29.52 -0.44 17.22
CA ASP A 127 -30.09 -1.77 17.35
C ASP A 127 -31.58 -1.71 17.75
N THR A 128 -32.21 -2.88 17.86
CA THR A 128 -33.61 -3.03 18.32
C THR A 128 -33.82 -2.60 19.80
N LYS A 129 -32.73 -2.44 20.56
CA LYS A 129 -32.76 -1.98 21.96
C LYS A 129 -32.46 -0.47 22.07
N HIS A 130 -32.38 0.24 20.95
CA HIS A 130 -32.04 1.65 20.83
C HIS A 130 -30.59 2.00 21.29
N SER A 131 -29.69 1.03 21.36
CA SER A 131 -28.27 1.33 21.50
C SER A 131 -27.76 1.93 20.20
N VAL A 132 -26.98 3.01 20.27
CA VAL A 132 -26.49 3.74 19.10
C VAL A 132 -24.98 3.51 18.95
N LEU A 133 -24.55 3.18 17.75
CA LEU A 133 -23.14 3.11 17.35
C LEU A 133 -22.85 4.22 16.34
N ASP A 134 -22.05 5.19 16.73
CA ASP A 134 -21.47 6.20 15.84
C ASP A 134 -20.17 5.67 15.23
N PHE A 135 -19.97 5.92 13.95
CA PHE A 135 -18.76 5.47 13.25
C PHE A 135 -18.19 6.54 12.32
N ALA A 136 -16.87 6.46 12.10
CA ALA A 136 -16.13 7.24 11.12
C ALA A 136 -15.05 6.34 10.52
N LEU A 137 -15.22 5.95 9.26
CA LEU A 137 -14.39 4.97 8.57
C LEU A 137 -13.66 5.64 7.40
N PRO A 138 -12.31 5.69 7.44
CA PRO A 138 -11.53 6.28 6.37
C PRO A 138 -11.40 5.32 5.18
N PHE A 139 -11.55 5.87 3.97
CA PHE A 139 -11.36 5.18 2.71
C PHE A 139 -10.66 6.10 1.71
N GLU A 140 -10.28 5.53 0.57
CA GLU A 140 -9.80 6.27 -0.60
C GLU A 140 -10.63 5.92 -1.81
N GLY A 141 -10.82 6.87 -2.72
CA GLY A 141 -11.53 6.65 -3.98
C GLY A 141 -10.92 5.51 -4.79
N SER A 142 -11.73 4.57 -5.25
CA SER A 142 -11.30 3.38 -5.98
C SER A 142 -10.60 3.73 -7.27
N ASN A 143 -9.50 3.07 -7.55
CA ASN A 143 -8.85 3.15 -8.85
C ASN A 143 -9.50 2.14 -9.81
N THR A 144 -10.44 2.63 -10.62
CA THR A 144 -11.15 1.84 -11.63
C THR A 144 -10.37 1.67 -12.93
N ARG A 145 -9.23 2.37 -13.06
CA ARG A 145 -8.37 2.37 -14.25
C ARG A 145 -6.90 2.29 -13.86
N PRO A 146 -6.46 1.21 -13.18
CA PRO A 146 -5.07 1.09 -12.79
C PRO A 146 -4.16 1.05 -14.02
N ALA A 147 -3.09 1.84 -13.97
CA ALA A 147 -2.04 1.76 -14.97
C ALA A 147 -1.35 0.39 -14.91
N LYS A 148 -0.87 -0.10 -16.06
CA LYS A 148 -0.09 -1.32 -16.12
C LYS A 148 1.38 -0.99 -16.19
N LEU A 149 2.15 -1.41 -15.20
CA LEU A 149 3.57 -1.13 -15.05
C LEU A 149 4.41 -2.36 -15.34
N ARG A 150 5.62 -2.14 -15.87
CA ARG A 150 6.64 -3.16 -16.05
C ARG A 150 7.98 -2.64 -15.58
N ILE A 151 8.68 -3.40 -14.75
CA ILE A 151 10.01 -3.06 -14.26
C ILE A 151 11.01 -3.14 -15.40
N THR A 152 11.79 -2.09 -15.63
CA THR A 152 12.83 -1.99 -16.66
C THR A 152 14.24 -1.97 -16.07
N GLU A 153 14.42 -1.29 -14.94
CA GLU A 153 15.71 -1.21 -14.27
C GLU A 153 15.53 -1.18 -12.75
N ILE A 154 16.45 -1.78 -12.02
CA ILE A 154 16.51 -1.71 -10.57
C ILE A 154 17.94 -1.47 -10.10
N ARG A 155 18.13 -0.51 -9.21
CA ARG A 155 19.37 -0.27 -8.48
C ARG A 155 19.14 -0.48 -7.00
N PRO A 156 19.31 -1.71 -6.50
CA PRO A 156 18.90 -2.06 -5.15
C PRO A 156 19.91 -1.68 -4.07
N LEU A 157 21.12 -1.27 -4.44
CA LEU A 157 22.19 -0.91 -3.52
C LEU A 157 22.78 0.45 -3.90
N TYR A 158 22.60 1.41 -3.03
CA TYR A 158 23.29 2.69 -3.13
C TYR A 158 23.75 3.15 -1.74
N SER A 159 24.90 3.77 -1.65
CA SER A 159 25.55 4.03 -0.36
C SER A 159 25.82 5.49 -0.05
N SER A 160 25.75 6.38 -1.00
CA SER A 160 26.14 7.79 -0.80
C SER A 160 24.97 8.74 -1.06
N LYS A 161 24.63 9.55 -0.03
CA LYS A 161 23.71 10.68 -0.22
C LYS A 161 24.32 11.69 -1.21
N PRO A 162 23.52 12.39 -2.01
CA PRO A 162 22.06 12.42 -2.06
C PRO A 162 21.41 11.30 -2.90
N LYS A 163 22.19 10.38 -3.40
CA LYS A 163 21.70 9.31 -4.26
C LYS A 163 20.98 8.22 -3.46
N SER A 164 19.92 7.64 -4.04
CA SER A 164 19.16 6.56 -3.44
C SER A 164 19.08 5.35 -4.37
N GLU A 165 18.57 4.27 -3.85
CA GLU A 165 18.12 3.12 -4.61
C GLU A 165 16.93 3.55 -5.47
N PHE A 166 16.73 2.90 -6.63
CA PHE A 166 15.57 3.18 -7.47
C PHE A 166 15.05 1.95 -8.21
N ILE A 167 13.80 2.03 -8.62
CA ILE A 167 13.16 1.12 -9.57
C ILE A 167 12.57 1.98 -10.70
N GLU A 168 12.89 1.62 -11.93
CA GLU A 168 12.32 2.22 -13.12
C GLU A 168 11.24 1.33 -13.71
N PHE A 169 10.18 1.94 -14.17
CA PHE A 169 9.07 1.29 -14.84
C PHE A 169 8.79 1.94 -16.18
N ILE A 170 8.37 1.13 -17.14
CA ILE A 170 7.64 1.60 -18.32
C ILE A 170 6.14 1.38 -18.09
N VAL A 171 5.33 2.37 -18.43
CA VAL A 171 3.87 2.25 -18.44
C VAL A 171 3.46 1.49 -19.71
N MET A 172 2.89 0.31 -19.52
CA MET A 172 2.44 -0.55 -20.62
C MET A 172 1.04 -0.19 -21.11
N GLU A 173 0.16 0.16 -20.18
CA GLU A 173 -1.21 0.62 -20.44
C GLU A 173 -1.49 1.88 -19.61
N SER A 174 -2.05 2.90 -20.27
CA SER A 174 -2.41 4.17 -19.63
C SER A 174 -3.42 3.95 -18.51
N GLY A 175 -3.31 4.74 -17.44
CA GLY A 175 -4.22 4.67 -16.30
C GLY A 175 -3.74 5.52 -15.14
N ASN A 176 -4.26 5.24 -13.95
CA ASN A 176 -3.90 5.93 -12.73
C ASN A 176 -3.02 5.04 -11.84
N LEU A 177 -2.02 5.65 -11.19
CA LEU A 177 -1.10 4.94 -10.28
C LEU A 177 -1.70 4.69 -8.88
N ALA A 178 -2.80 5.35 -8.51
CA ALA A 178 -3.38 5.27 -7.17
C ALA A 178 -3.50 3.82 -6.67
N GLY A 179 -2.88 3.54 -5.55
CA GLY A 179 -2.98 2.26 -4.89
C GLY A 179 -2.12 1.14 -5.48
N ILE A 180 -1.46 1.33 -6.63
CA ILE A 180 -0.46 0.37 -7.11
C ILE A 180 0.64 0.27 -6.07
N THR A 181 1.02 -0.97 -5.72
CA THR A 181 1.94 -1.23 -4.61
C THR A 181 3.23 -1.88 -5.11
N ILE A 182 4.36 -1.39 -4.58
CA ILE A 182 5.68 -2.01 -4.72
C ILE A 182 6.01 -2.70 -3.41
N THR A 183 6.28 -4.00 -3.42
CA THR A 183 6.59 -4.76 -2.21
C THR A 183 8.08 -4.68 -1.84
N ASN A 184 8.40 -4.88 -0.55
CA ASN A 184 9.75 -5.04 -0.01
C ASN A 184 10.74 -3.90 -0.31
N VAL A 185 10.26 -2.68 -0.47
CA VAL A 185 11.08 -1.48 -0.69
C VAL A 185 11.13 -0.55 0.54
N GLY A 186 10.35 -0.86 1.56
CA GLY A 186 10.28 -0.13 2.81
C GLY A 186 11.11 -0.72 3.95
N ASP A 187 10.89 -0.22 5.14
CA ASP A 187 11.43 -0.77 6.39
C ASP A 187 10.54 -1.90 6.95
N LYS A 188 10.84 -2.35 8.17
CA LYS A 188 10.07 -3.44 8.81
C LYS A 188 8.64 -3.04 9.18
N GLN A 189 8.40 -1.77 9.49
CA GLN A 189 7.08 -1.27 9.87
C GLN A 189 6.21 -1.00 8.64
N ASN A 190 6.84 -0.49 7.57
CA ASN A 190 6.18 -0.17 6.31
C ASN A 190 6.98 -0.79 5.14
N PRO A 191 6.85 -2.11 4.92
CA PRO A 191 7.68 -2.83 3.95
C PRO A 191 7.36 -2.48 2.49
N HIS A 192 6.19 -1.90 2.23
CA HIS A 192 5.68 -1.64 0.89
C HIS A 192 5.56 -0.14 0.62
N TYR A 193 5.65 0.23 -0.65
CA TYR A 193 5.29 1.57 -1.12
C TYR A 193 4.00 1.51 -1.91
N ARG A 194 3.12 2.46 -1.68
CA ARG A 194 1.87 2.61 -2.40
C ARG A 194 1.87 3.94 -3.15
N PHE A 195 1.69 3.89 -4.47
CA PHE A 195 1.64 5.08 -5.28
C PHE A 195 0.42 5.96 -4.94
N PRO A 196 0.61 7.28 -4.87
CA PRO A 196 -0.47 8.24 -4.84
C PRO A 196 -1.21 8.29 -6.19
N ALA A 197 -2.34 8.99 -6.23
CA ALA A 197 -3.09 9.21 -7.45
C ALA A 197 -2.27 10.06 -8.43
N ALA A 198 -1.99 9.49 -9.61
CA ALA A 198 -1.33 10.18 -10.72
C ALA A 198 -1.73 9.51 -12.03
N GLU A 199 -2.21 10.28 -13.00
CA GLU A 199 -2.49 9.78 -14.35
C GLU A 199 -1.18 9.64 -15.12
N VAL A 200 -1.01 8.48 -15.76
CA VAL A 200 0.16 8.17 -16.60
C VAL A 200 -0.27 7.60 -17.94
N SER A 201 0.54 7.84 -18.96
CA SER A 201 0.27 7.40 -20.34
C SER A 201 1.16 6.22 -20.74
N ALA A 202 0.64 5.33 -21.60
CA ALA A 202 1.43 4.24 -22.16
C ALA A 202 2.71 4.77 -22.83
N GLY A 203 3.83 4.12 -22.58
CA GLY A 203 5.16 4.55 -23.00
C GLY A 203 5.83 5.57 -22.08
N GLU A 204 5.14 6.09 -21.08
CA GLU A 204 5.73 6.97 -20.07
C GLU A 204 6.64 6.17 -19.14
N THR A 205 7.75 6.80 -18.72
CA THR A 205 8.65 6.22 -17.71
C THR A 205 8.30 6.77 -16.33
N VAL A 206 8.27 5.88 -15.35
CA VAL A 206 8.10 6.19 -13.93
C VAL A 206 9.32 5.69 -13.17
N VAL A 207 9.86 6.52 -12.29
CA VAL A 207 10.98 6.15 -11.41
C VAL A 207 10.52 6.27 -9.96
N TYR A 208 10.68 5.21 -9.22
CA TYR A 208 10.50 5.19 -7.78
C TYR A 208 11.86 5.18 -7.09
N HIS A 209 12.16 6.23 -6.34
CA HIS A 209 13.34 6.33 -5.48
C HIS A 209 13.00 5.78 -4.10
N TRP A 210 13.75 4.83 -3.61
CA TRP A 210 13.41 4.14 -2.35
C TRP A 210 13.47 5.05 -1.13
N ARG A 211 14.18 6.17 -1.23
CA ARG A 211 14.43 7.06 -0.09
C ARG A 211 14.32 8.53 -0.47
N SER A 212 13.76 9.29 0.47
CA SER A 212 13.81 10.75 0.48
C SER A 212 15.04 11.21 1.26
N VAL A 213 16.13 11.50 0.59
CA VAL A 213 17.42 11.82 1.22
C VAL A 213 17.83 13.29 1.09
N GLU A 214 17.01 14.10 0.43
CA GLU A 214 17.16 15.54 0.24
C GLU A 214 15.90 16.27 0.71
N GLU A 215 16.05 17.52 1.12
CA GLU A 215 14.93 18.37 1.48
C GLU A 215 14.24 18.93 0.22
N GLY A 216 12.92 19.16 0.30
CA GLY A 216 12.15 19.80 -0.75
C GLY A 216 11.84 18.94 -1.96
N ILE A 217 12.17 17.63 -1.94
CA ILE A 217 11.76 16.71 -3.00
C ILE A 217 10.24 16.46 -2.94
N ARG A 218 9.64 16.23 -4.10
CA ARG A 218 8.20 16.04 -4.25
C ARG A 218 7.90 14.94 -5.28
N ASP A 219 6.80 14.25 -5.06
CA ASP A 219 6.23 13.35 -6.06
C ASP A 219 5.66 14.13 -7.25
N GLU A 220 5.86 13.63 -8.43
CA GLU A 220 5.40 14.25 -9.68
C GLU A 220 4.01 13.72 -10.07
N LEU A 221 2.98 14.22 -9.43
CA LEU A 221 1.60 13.74 -9.61
C LEU A 221 1.02 14.14 -10.97
N THR A 222 1.35 15.32 -11.47
CA THR A 222 0.76 15.89 -12.69
C THR A 222 1.79 16.31 -13.73
N VAL A 223 2.91 16.87 -13.30
CA VAL A 223 3.94 17.48 -14.17
C VAL A 223 5.29 16.90 -13.85
N LYS A 224 6.05 16.55 -14.87
CA LYS A 224 7.47 16.20 -14.75
C LYS A 224 8.30 17.45 -14.39
N THR A 225 9.46 17.25 -13.79
CA THR A 225 10.44 18.32 -13.49
C THR A 225 10.15 19.17 -12.26
N ILE A 226 9.19 18.82 -11.43
CA ILE A 226 8.91 19.52 -10.16
C ILE A 226 9.57 18.85 -8.94
N SER A 227 10.13 17.68 -9.13
CA SER A 227 10.64 16.83 -8.03
C SER A 227 11.78 17.50 -7.25
N GLY A 228 12.68 18.23 -7.91
CA GLY A 228 13.75 19.02 -7.27
C GLY A 228 14.93 18.20 -6.72
N GLY A 229 14.87 16.87 -6.71
CA GLY A 229 15.95 16.00 -6.22
C GLY A 229 17.14 15.93 -7.20
N THR A 230 18.36 15.74 -6.67
CA THR A 230 19.57 15.54 -7.48
C THR A 230 19.48 14.37 -8.46
N GLN A 231 18.65 13.38 -8.14
CA GLN A 231 18.40 12.21 -8.99
C GLN A 231 17.07 12.26 -9.75
N ALA A 232 16.35 13.40 -9.66
CA ALA A 232 15.15 13.58 -10.47
C ALA A 232 15.50 13.57 -11.96
N CYS A 233 14.66 12.94 -12.76
CA CYS A 233 14.86 12.75 -14.19
C CYS A 233 13.79 13.47 -15.00
N SER A 234 14.16 14.48 -15.78
CA SER A 234 13.24 15.24 -16.61
C SER A 234 12.53 14.39 -17.69
N ALA A 235 13.03 13.19 -18.00
CA ALA A 235 12.45 12.26 -18.95
C ALA A 235 11.45 11.28 -18.33
N ALA A 236 11.43 11.18 -17.01
CA ALA A 236 10.55 10.28 -16.26
C ALA A 236 9.65 11.05 -15.30
N ARG A 237 8.73 10.35 -14.67
CA ARG A 237 7.91 10.80 -13.55
C ARG A 237 8.51 10.26 -12.25
N ASP A 238 8.99 11.13 -11.38
CA ASP A 238 9.69 10.73 -10.15
C ASP A 238 8.74 10.64 -8.95
N PHE A 239 8.87 9.54 -8.19
CA PHE A 239 8.20 9.28 -6.93
C PHE A 239 9.21 8.88 -5.86
N TRP A 240 8.94 9.24 -4.60
CA TRP A 240 9.91 9.12 -3.53
C TRP A 240 9.36 8.36 -2.33
N GLY A 241 10.07 7.32 -1.92
CA GLY A 241 9.76 6.61 -0.68
C GLY A 241 9.98 7.52 0.54
N PRO A 242 9.18 7.36 1.61
CA PRO A 242 9.20 8.26 2.78
C PRO A 242 10.44 8.08 3.66
N HIS A 243 11.25 7.04 3.42
CA HIS A 243 12.36 6.66 4.29
C HIS A 243 13.66 7.44 3.96
N THR A 244 14.42 7.76 5.00
CA THR A 244 15.77 8.36 4.84
C THR A 244 16.87 7.31 4.92
N SER A 245 16.59 6.15 5.49
CA SER A 245 17.52 5.03 5.66
C SER A 245 16.75 3.71 5.54
N LEU A 246 17.25 2.80 4.73
CA LEU A 246 16.65 1.46 4.56
C LEU A 246 17.68 0.38 4.86
N PRO A 247 17.24 -0.78 5.36
CA PRO A 247 18.08 -1.97 5.44
C PRO A 247 18.55 -2.34 4.02
N LYS A 248 19.84 -2.59 3.86
CA LYS A 248 20.37 -3.12 2.59
C LYS A 248 19.85 -4.53 2.39
N ARG A 249 19.08 -4.75 1.34
CA ARG A 249 18.62 -6.09 0.97
C ARG A 249 19.53 -6.65 -0.13
N ASN A 250 20.40 -7.58 0.26
CA ASN A 250 21.29 -8.30 -0.67
C ASN A 250 20.57 -9.41 -1.44
N ALA A 251 19.41 -9.83 -0.98
CA ALA A 251 18.48 -10.70 -1.67
C ALA A 251 17.06 -10.17 -1.44
N ASN A 252 16.25 -10.10 -2.48
CA ASN A 252 14.90 -9.56 -2.39
C ASN A 252 13.98 -10.11 -3.48
N VAL A 253 12.68 -10.06 -3.19
CA VAL A 253 11.58 -10.28 -4.13
C VAL A 253 10.77 -9.00 -4.15
N ILE A 254 10.62 -8.39 -5.31
CA ILE A 254 9.84 -7.16 -5.49
C ILE A 254 8.71 -7.48 -6.45
N LEU A 255 7.48 -7.25 -6.01
CA LEU A 255 6.27 -7.38 -6.82
C LEU A 255 5.67 -6.00 -7.07
N ILE A 256 5.04 -5.85 -8.22
CA ILE A 256 4.15 -4.75 -8.54
C ILE A 256 2.73 -5.30 -8.51
N LYS A 257 1.89 -4.78 -7.62
CA LYS A 257 0.51 -5.23 -7.43
C LYS A 257 -0.48 -4.12 -7.74
N THR A 258 -1.61 -4.51 -8.29
CA THR A 258 -2.77 -3.62 -8.44
C THR A 258 -3.50 -3.52 -7.11
N GLY A 259 -3.09 -2.60 -6.23
CA GLY A 259 -3.55 -2.56 -4.84
C GLY A 259 -2.77 -3.50 -3.92
N SER A 260 -3.18 -3.62 -2.65
CA SER A 260 -2.51 -4.48 -1.64
C SER A 260 -2.71 -5.96 -1.94
N ASP A 261 -3.93 -6.34 -2.31
CA ASP A 261 -4.37 -7.74 -2.52
C ASP A 261 -4.74 -8.02 -3.98
N GLY A 262 -4.37 -7.11 -4.89
CA GLY A 262 -4.71 -7.19 -6.31
C GLY A 262 -3.74 -8.04 -7.12
N ASP A 263 -4.03 -8.11 -8.42
CA ASP A 263 -3.24 -8.86 -9.40
C ASP A 263 -1.79 -8.39 -9.44
N ILE A 264 -0.87 -9.34 -9.60
CA ILE A 264 0.54 -9.06 -9.78
C ILE A 264 0.79 -8.67 -11.22
N GLN A 265 1.30 -7.46 -11.43
CA GLN A 265 1.59 -6.93 -12.76
C GLN A 265 2.98 -7.35 -13.28
N ASP A 266 3.97 -7.33 -12.40
CA ASP A 266 5.35 -7.71 -12.72
C ASP A 266 6.15 -8.03 -11.46
N ALA A 267 7.34 -8.61 -11.63
CA ALA A 267 8.21 -9.00 -10.53
C ALA A 267 9.69 -8.91 -10.90
N VAL A 268 10.55 -8.77 -9.88
CA VAL A 268 11.98 -9.07 -9.96
C VAL A 268 12.45 -9.80 -8.71
N LEU A 269 13.08 -10.94 -8.93
CA LEU A 269 13.72 -11.75 -7.90
C LEU A 269 15.23 -11.61 -8.08
N TYR A 270 15.96 -11.16 -7.07
CA TYR A 270 17.40 -10.99 -7.17
C TYR A 270 18.16 -11.37 -5.90
N CYS A 271 19.42 -11.74 -6.09
CA CYS A 271 20.38 -11.97 -5.01
C CYS A 271 21.77 -11.49 -5.45
N THR A 272 22.48 -10.81 -4.55
CA THR A 272 23.89 -10.52 -4.81
C THR A 272 24.70 -11.81 -4.80
N GLU A 273 25.68 -11.93 -5.69
CA GLU A 273 26.56 -13.12 -5.76
C GLU A 273 27.22 -13.39 -4.41
N LYS A 274 27.68 -12.34 -3.71
CA LYS A 274 28.27 -12.46 -2.37
C LYS A 274 27.31 -13.10 -1.36
N GLU A 275 26.05 -12.69 -1.38
CA GLU A 275 25.02 -13.22 -0.47
C GLU A 275 24.65 -14.66 -0.86
N PHE A 276 24.56 -14.94 -2.14
CA PHE A 276 24.30 -16.30 -2.65
C PHE A 276 25.41 -17.28 -2.22
N VAL A 277 26.68 -16.92 -2.42
CA VAL A 277 27.82 -17.74 -1.99
C VAL A 277 27.82 -17.96 -0.48
N LYS A 278 27.48 -16.94 0.32
CA LYS A 278 27.34 -17.07 1.77
C LYS A 278 26.27 -18.09 2.17
N ARG A 279 25.22 -18.26 1.37
CA ARG A 279 24.11 -19.21 1.59
C ARG A 279 24.29 -20.53 0.83
N SER A 280 25.43 -20.78 0.22
CA SER A 280 25.66 -21.93 -0.68
C SER A 280 25.38 -23.28 -0.05
N ALA A 281 25.47 -23.41 1.28
CA ALA A 281 25.12 -24.65 2.00
C ALA A 281 23.61 -24.93 2.03
N ALA A 282 22.77 -23.88 1.97
CA ALA A 282 21.31 -23.98 1.90
C ALA A 282 20.78 -22.71 1.19
N PRO A 283 20.82 -22.63 -0.15
CA PRO A 283 20.43 -21.45 -0.91
C PRO A 283 18.91 -21.28 -0.88
N ALA A 284 18.40 -20.60 0.17
CA ALA A 284 17.00 -20.32 0.37
C ALA A 284 16.77 -18.82 0.67
N TRP A 285 15.56 -18.35 0.45
CA TRP A 285 15.11 -17.07 1.02
C TRP A 285 15.17 -17.17 2.56
N ASN A 286 15.62 -16.12 3.23
CA ASN A 286 15.78 -16.10 4.69
C ASN A 286 14.62 -15.39 5.42
N ASP A 287 13.55 -15.14 4.71
CA ASP A 287 12.40 -14.37 5.16
C ASP A 287 11.14 -15.02 4.57
N GLU A 288 10.18 -15.36 5.42
CA GLU A 288 8.95 -16.05 5.00
C GLU A 288 8.12 -15.20 4.03
N GLU A 289 8.17 -13.87 4.18
CA GLU A 289 7.52 -12.95 3.24
C GLU A 289 8.13 -13.07 1.83
N LEU A 290 9.47 -13.13 1.73
CA LEU A 290 10.13 -13.31 0.44
C LEU A 290 9.82 -14.68 -0.19
N VAL A 291 9.69 -15.74 0.62
CA VAL A 291 9.25 -17.07 0.13
C VAL A 291 7.86 -16.96 -0.48
N ARG A 292 6.90 -16.43 0.28
CA ARG A 292 5.52 -16.26 -0.17
C ARG A 292 5.40 -15.42 -1.43
N GLU A 293 6.15 -14.31 -1.50
CA GLU A 293 6.10 -13.44 -2.67
C GLU A 293 6.78 -14.03 -3.90
N ALA A 294 7.84 -14.83 -3.73
CA ALA A 294 8.43 -15.60 -4.82
C ALA A 294 7.44 -16.63 -5.37
N GLU A 295 6.72 -17.33 -4.49
CA GLU A 295 5.65 -18.27 -4.87
C GLU A 295 4.53 -17.57 -5.62
N LEU A 296 4.08 -16.40 -5.16
CA LEU A 296 3.08 -15.58 -5.84
C LEU A 296 3.55 -15.11 -7.22
N ALA A 297 4.81 -14.68 -7.37
CA ALA A 297 5.36 -14.27 -8.65
C ALA A 297 5.36 -15.40 -9.69
N VAL A 298 5.67 -16.61 -9.26
CA VAL A 298 5.65 -17.81 -10.11
C VAL A 298 4.22 -18.25 -10.42
N ALA A 299 3.38 -18.34 -9.40
CA ALA A 299 1.97 -18.76 -9.55
C ALA A 299 1.16 -17.83 -10.45
N SER A 300 1.40 -16.52 -10.40
CA SER A 300 0.75 -15.53 -11.29
C SER A 300 1.34 -15.52 -12.71
N GLY A 301 2.42 -16.25 -12.96
CA GLY A 301 3.07 -16.32 -14.28
C GLY A 301 3.92 -15.08 -14.63
N VAL A 302 4.06 -14.09 -13.72
CA VAL A 302 4.91 -12.92 -13.98
C VAL A 302 6.40 -13.20 -13.84
N TRP A 303 6.77 -14.30 -13.21
CA TRP A 303 8.13 -14.82 -13.14
C TRP A 303 8.19 -16.26 -13.62
N ARG A 304 9.08 -16.56 -14.54
CA ARG A 304 9.28 -17.92 -15.04
C ARG A 304 10.48 -18.57 -14.36
N GLY A 305 10.25 -19.65 -13.66
CA GLY A 305 11.22 -20.43 -12.91
C GLY A 305 10.55 -21.05 -11.69
N GLU A 306 11.35 -21.47 -10.74
CA GLU A 306 10.88 -21.91 -9.42
C GLU A 306 10.95 -20.74 -8.42
N ALA A 307 10.18 -20.83 -7.34
CA ALA A 307 10.15 -19.81 -6.28
C ALA A 307 11.35 -19.90 -5.31
N VAL A 308 12.50 -20.30 -5.81
CA VAL A 308 13.71 -20.56 -5.03
C VAL A 308 14.82 -19.59 -5.37
N LEU A 309 15.72 -19.34 -4.42
CA LEU A 309 16.79 -18.36 -4.55
C LEU A 309 17.72 -18.62 -5.75
N LYS A 310 17.94 -19.87 -6.12
CA LYS A 310 18.79 -20.25 -7.28
C LYS A 310 18.22 -19.78 -8.63
N ASP A 311 16.90 -19.57 -8.72
CA ASP A 311 16.21 -19.14 -9.94
C ASP A 311 16.01 -17.60 -9.96
N ALA A 312 16.53 -16.87 -8.97
CA ALA A 312 16.62 -15.42 -8.97
C ALA A 312 17.78 -14.94 -9.86
N VAL A 313 17.79 -13.64 -10.18
CA VAL A 313 18.95 -12.99 -10.81
C VAL A 313 20.11 -12.96 -9.84
N ILE A 314 21.10 -13.84 -10.04
CA ILE A 314 22.31 -13.86 -9.21
C ILE A 314 23.42 -13.10 -9.95
N ALA A 315 23.87 -11.98 -9.36
CA ALA A 315 24.83 -11.12 -10.00
C ALA A 315 25.74 -10.40 -8.98
N PRO A 316 26.95 -9.95 -9.38
CA PRO A 316 27.84 -9.15 -8.53
C PRO A 316 27.34 -7.69 -8.41
N ILE A 317 26.12 -7.55 -7.86
CA ILE A 317 25.45 -6.27 -7.63
C ILE A 317 26.22 -5.49 -6.58
N THR A 318 26.50 -4.23 -6.87
CA THR A 318 27.15 -3.27 -5.97
C THR A 318 26.46 -1.93 -6.07
N ALA A 319 26.83 -0.98 -5.20
CA ALA A 319 26.29 0.39 -5.24
C ALA A 319 26.54 1.14 -6.56
N SER A 320 27.45 0.66 -7.40
CA SER A 320 27.78 1.24 -8.72
C SER A 320 27.15 0.50 -9.89
N LYS A 321 26.21 -0.42 -9.64
CA LYS A 321 25.61 -1.26 -10.67
C LYS A 321 24.09 -1.34 -10.51
N SER A 322 23.41 -1.51 -11.64
CA SER A 322 21.97 -1.77 -11.71
C SER A 322 21.70 -3.06 -12.49
N LEU A 323 20.55 -3.65 -12.23
CA LEU A 323 19.99 -4.73 -13.03
C LEU A 323 19.02 -4.12 -14.04
N VAL A 324 19.24 -4.38 -15.32
CA VAL A 324 18.41 -3.88 -16.42
C VAL A 324 17.79 -5.05 -17.14
N ARG A 325 16.50 -4.95 -17.41
CA ARG A 325 15.79 -5.95 -18.20
C ARG A 325 16.21 -5.84 -19.67
N SER A 326 16.74 -6.91 -20.22
CA SER A 326 17.35 -6.93 -21.55
C SER A 326 16.35 -6.96 -22.71
N THR A 327 15.06 -7.21 -22.43
CA THR A 327 14.02 -7.32 -23.47
C THR A 327 12.77 -6.51 -23.14
N LYS A 328 12.27 -5.75 -24.11
CA LYS A 328 10.97 -5.03 -23.99
C LYS A 328 9.78 -5.99 -23.94
N THR A 329 9.91 -7.11 -24.62
CA THR A 329 8.89 -8.14 -24.73
C THR A 329 9.49 -9.49 -24.36
N GLY A 330 8.66 -10.41 -23.91
CA GLY A 330 9.09 -11.75 -23.60
C GLY A 330 8.92 -12.12 -22.11
N VAL A 331 9.27 -13.35 -21.82
CA VAL A 331 9.09 -13.95 -20.52
C VAL A 331 10.07 -13.34 -19.52
N ASN A 332 9.58 -12.97 -18.35
CA ASN A 332 10.40 -12.48 -17.25
C ASN A 332 11.01 -13.66 -16.48
N LYS A 333 12.31 -13.74 -16.46
CA LYS A 333 13.12 -14.78 -15.75
C LYS A 333 14.51 -14.22 -15.46
N ALA A 334 15.34 -14.95 -14.75
CA ALA A 334 16.69 -14.52 -14.38
C ALA A 334 17.52 -14.08 -15.60
N ASP A 335 17.51 -14.86 -16.69
CA ASP A 335 18.28 -14.54 -17.92
C ASP A 335 17.75 -13.30 -18.68
N SER A 336 16.59 -12.79 -18.29
CA SER A 336 16.04 -11.55 -18.89
C SER A 336 16.70 -10.30 -18.32
N TRP A 337 17.57 -10.44 -17.35
CA TRP A 337 18.21 -9.34 -16.64
C TRP A 337 19.71 -9.33 -16.85
N THR A 338 20.28 -8.14 -17.09
CA THR A 338 21.71 -7.93 -17.25
C THR A 338 22.21 -6.91 -16.26
N LEU A 339 23.45 -7.07 -15.82
CA LEU A 339 24.10 -6.11 -14.92
C LEU A 339 24.76 -5.00 -15.74
N ARG A 340 24.44 -3.74 -15.40
CA ARG A 340 25.06 -2.54 -16.00
C ARG A 340 25.84 -1.75 -14.95
N ASN A 341 26.88 -1.03 -15.40
CA ASN A 341 27.59 -0.09 -14.56
C ASN A 341 26.84 1.24 -14.48
N TRP A 342 27.07 2.01 -13.41
CA TRP A 342 26.40 3.29 -13.19
C TRP A 342 26.55 4.31 -14.34
N LYS A 343 27.62 4.23 -15.11
CA LYS A 343 27.85 5.09 -16.29
C LYS A 343 26.89 4.80 -17.45
N ASP A 344 26.35 3.59 -17.43
CA ASP A 344 25.44 3.07 -18.48
C ASP A 344 24.01 2.96 -17.94
N VAL A 345 23.74 3.53 -16.75
CA VAL A 345 22.39 3.60 -16.15
C VAL A 345 21.49 4.43 -17.04
N THR A 346 20.34 3.87 -17.35
CA THR A 346 19.38 4.46 -18.30
C THR A 346 18.16 5.08 -17.60
N MET A 347 18.29 5.42 -16.31
CA MET A 347 17.20 5.99 -15.52
C MET A 347 16.44 7.08 -16.30
N GLY A 348 15.14 6.90 -16.45
CA GLY A 348 14.27 7.76 -17.26
C GLY A 348 14.33 7.54 -18.78
N LYS A 349 15.12 6.60 -19.25
CA LYS A 349 15.25 6.26 -20.68
C LYS A 349 15.23 4.75 -20.88
N PRO A 350 14.11 4.08 -20.60
CA PRO A 350 14.03 2.63 -20.74
C PRO A 350 14.20 2.26 -22.21
N TYR A 351 15.15 1.39 -22.52
CA TYR A 351 15.48 0.80 -23.83
C TYR A 351 15.92 1.80 -24.90
#